data_9d116c907c6aecbc63c58b8fe0fa1be2
#
_entry.id   9d116c907c6aecbc63c58b8fe0fa1be2
#
_cell.length_a   1.000
_cell.length_b   1.000
_cell.length_c   1.000
_cell.angle_alpha   90.00
_cell.angle_beta   90.00
_cell.angle_gamma   90.00
#
_symmetry.space_group_name_H-M   'P 1'
#
loop_
_entity.id
_entity.type
_entity.pdbx_description
1 polymer ?
#
loop_
_entity_poly.entity_id
_entity_poly.type
_entity_poly.pdbx_seq_one_letter_code
_entity_poly.pdbx_strand_id
1 'polypeptide(L)'
;ISAHMNLQFSTSGVANFVEGDLEDASFKLNRVKLEILGSFSKQFSYHFRQSFNKYSNPHSLDNLSSSIEYALVNWKMSDKFTLNVGKQDIALGGYEYYVNAIKVREYSEFNDNISCYQAGVAGRFNLSPANELVLQVVNNRSGENDETYLYGLPQGVEKAKVPVLSTVNWNGLFFDNAVQLRYAASYGQLAEGKNLYCFTAGNIYEKGPVIAYVDLMYSREGLDSKGIISDLQGPVLSAPSTAQHAEYFTTVVNFDYRIHPNWNLYLKGAYERAGIYKTNGHFEKGLYRTTWNAQACVEYFPMRNSELLLFA
;
A
#
# COMPACT_ATOMS: atom_id res chain seq x y z
N ILE A 1 -19.74 -22.20 -11.53
CA ILE A 1 -18.70 -21.82 -10.57
C ILE A 1 -17.36 -21.96 -11.27
N SER A 2 -16.56 -20.93 -11.28
CA SER A 2 -15.18 -20.97 -11.76
C SER A 2 -14.23 -20.62 -10.61
N ALA A 3 -13.02 -21.18 -10.67
CA ALA A 3 -11.95 -20.82 -9.76
C ALA A 3 -10.61 -20.83 -10.52
N HIS A 4 -9.82 -19.81 -10.34
CA HIS A 4 -8.44 -19.71 -10.79
C HIS A 4 -7.55 -19.54 -9.58
N MET A 5 -6.52 -20.36 -9.47
CA MET A 5 -5.60 -20.36 -8.32
C MET A 5 -4.23 -19.90 -8.77
N ASN A 6 -3.68 -18.91 -8.06
CA ASN A 6 -2.32 -18.42 -8.25
C ASN A 6 -1.49 -18.70 -6.98
N LEU A 7 -0.29 -19.19 -7.14
CA LEU A 7 0.71 -19.27 -6.09
C LEU A 7 1.82 -18.27 -6.43
N GLN A 8 2.04 -17.31 -5.53
CA GLN A 8 3.15 -16.37 -5.63
C GLN A 8 4.25 -16.81 -4.67
N PHE A 9 5.46 -16.91 -5.19
CA PHE A 9 6.62 -17.34 -4.43
C PHE A 9 7.82 -16.44 -4.76
N SER A 10 8.51 -15.94 -3.72
CA SER A 10 9.73 -15.16 -3.87
C SER A 10 10.73 -15.56 -2.80
N THR A 11 11.95 -15.82 -3.20
CA THR A 11 13.09 -16.13 -2.32
C THR A 11 14.30 -15.30 -2.71
N SER A 12 15.18 -15.03 -1.76
CA SER A 12 16.46 -14.36 -1.98
C SER A 12 17.55 -14.95 -1.10
N GLY A 13 18.79 -14.88 -1.59
CA GLY A 13 19.97 -14.93 -0.76
C GLY A 13 20.39 -13.51 -0.38
N VAL A 14 20.66 -13.26 0.87
CA VAL A 14 21.09 -11.97 1.41
C VAL A 14 22.42 -12.14 2.10
N ALA A 15 23.36 -11.25 1.83
CA ALA A 15 24.63 -11.15 2.55
C ALA A 15 24.81 -9.70 3.00
N ASN A 16 25.00 -9.49 4.28
CA ASN A 16 25.20 -8.18 4.90
C ASN A 16 26.69 -7.97 5.18
N PHE A 17 27.19 -6.81 4.79
CA PHE A 17 28.57 -6.41 5.00
C PHE A 17 28.61 -5.12 5.83
N VAL A 18 29.47 -5.08 6.84
CA VAL A 18 29.75 -3.89 7.64
C VAL A 18 31.23 -3.57 7.49
N GLU A 19 31.54 -2.36 7.08
CA GLU A 19 32.92 -1.88 6.84
C GLU A 19 33.75 -2.77 5.89
N GLY A 20 33.07 -3.57 5.03
CA GLY A 20 33.68 -4.48 4.08
C GLY A 20 33.79 -5.94 4.54
N ASP A 21 33.53 -6.22 5.81
CA ASP A 21 33.50 -7.56 6.38
C ASP A 21 32.08 -8.15 6.30
N LEU A 22 31.97 -9.45 6.02
CA LEU A 22 30.72 -10.19 6.03
C LEU A 22 30.20 -10.32 7.48
N GLU A 23 29.07 -9.67 7.78
CA GLU A 23 28.42 -9.75 9.09
C GLU A 23 27.51 -10.98 9.18
N ASP A 24 26.65 -11.16 8.20
CA ASP A 24 25.77 -12.33 8.09
C ASP A 24 25.43 -12.70 6.65
N ALA A 25 24.98 -13.94 6.45
CA ALA A 25 24.39 -14.39 5.19
C ALA A 25 23.25 -15.38 5.46
N SER A 26 22.16 -15.25 4.73
CA SER A 26 20.97 -16.10 4.90
C SER A 26 20.15 -16.25 3.63
N PHE A 27 19.31 -17.28 3.58
CA PHE A 27 18.24 -17.41 2.59
C PHE A 27 16.92 -16.98 3.23
N LYS A 28 16.14 -16.16 2.51
CA LYS A 28 14.85 -15.65 2.97
C LYS A 28 13.74 -16.01 1.99
N LEU A 29 12.58 -16.39 2.52
CA LEU A 29 11.33 -16.47 1.78
C LEU A 29 10.63 -15.12 1.91
N ASN A 30 10.72 -14.27 0.91
CA ASN A 30 10.20 -12.91 0.95
C ASN A 30 8.68 -12.89 0.79
N ARG A 31 8.14 -13.81 -0.03
CA ARG A 31 6.70 -13.92 -0.25
C ARG A 31 6.30 -15.37 -0.49
N VAL A 32 5.23 -15.76 0.18
CA VAL A 32 4.48 -16.98 -0.14
C VAL A 32 3.01 -16.62 -0.02
N LYS A 33 2.29 -16.51 -1.15
CA LYS A 33 0.88 -16.11 -1.18
C LYS A 33 0.06 -17.08 -2.01
N LEU A 34 -1.12 -17.42 -1.50
CA LEU A 34 -2.16 -18.12 -2.24
C LEU A 34 -3.27 -17.14 -2.59
N GLU A 35 -3.63 -17.07 -3.86
CA GLU A 35 -4.71 -16.25 -4.38
C GLU A 35 -5.71 -17.12 -5.13
N ILE A 36 -6.99 -16.92 -4.87
CA ILE A 36 -8.09 -17.61 -5.53
C ILE A 36 -9.06 -16.57 -6.06
N LEU A 37 -9.24 -16.56 -7.37
CA LEU A 37 -10.19 -15.72 -8.08
C LEU A 37 -11.25 -16.60 -8.72
N GLY A 38 -12.54 -16.21 -8.64
CA GLY A 38 -13.57 -17.01 -9.24
C GLY A 38 -14.91 -16.32 -9.35
N SER A 39 -15.89 -17.05 -9.88
CA SER A 39 -17.26 -16.56 -10.00
C SER A 39 -18.28 -17.62 -9.63
N PHE A 40 -19.33 -17.19 -8.94
CA PHE A 40 -20.53 -18.02 -8.70
C PHE A 40 -21.53 -17.90 -9.84
N SER A 41 -21.56 -16.73 -10.49
CA SER A 41 -22.44 -16.45 -11.63
C SER A 41 -21.84 -15.34 -12.51
N LYS A 42 -22.57 -14.90 -13.54
CA LYS A 42 -22.17 -13.73 -14.36
C LYS A 42 -22.17 -12.42 -13.57
N GLN A 43 -22.91 -12.34 -12.44
CA GLN A 43 -23.04 -11.15 -11.62
C GLN A 43 -22.16 -11.18 -10.37
N PHE A 44 -21.85 -12.36 -9.84
CA PHE A 44 -21.12 -12.50 -8.59
C PHE A 44 -19.77 -13.18 -8.83
N SER A 45 -18.71 -12.49 -8.41
CA SER A 45 -17.36 -13.01 -8.36
C SER A 45 -16.77 -12.85 -6.96
N TYR A 46 -15.70 -13.56 -6.68
CA TYR A 46 -15.01 -13.51 -5.41
C TYR A 46 -13.51 -13.44 -5.60
N HIS A 47 -12.83 -12.86 -4.61
CA HIS A 47 -11.39 -12.79 -4.54
C HIS A 47 -10.96 -13.12 -3.10
N PHE A 48 -10.14 -14.14 -2.97
CA PHE A 48 -9.48 -14.52 -1.72
C PHE A 48 -7.97 -14.50 -1.94
N ARG A 49 -7.22 -13.89 -1.00
CA ARG A 49 -5.75 -13.95 -0.99
C ARG A 49 -5.22 -13.99 0.42
N GLN A 50 -4.33 -14.94 0.67
CA GLN A 50 -3.65 -15.12 1.94
C GLN A 50 -2.13 -15.10 1.74
N SER A 51 -1.43 -14.38 2.62
CA SER A 51 0.03 -14.34 2.73
C SER A 51 0.48 -15.22 3.89
N PHE A 52 1.33 -16.19 3.64
CA PHE A 52 1.86 -17.10 4.67
C PHE A 52 3.05 -16.52 5.45
N ASN A 53 3.53 -15.34 5.06
CA ASN A 53 4.61 -14.61 5.73
C ASN A 53 4.11 -13.61 6.78
N LYS A 54 2.81 -13.55 7.04
CA LYS A 54 2.20 -12.63 8.01
C LYS A 54 1.59 -13.40 9.18
N TYR A 55 1.40 -12.69 10.29
CA TYR A 55 0.70 -13.24 11.47
C TYR A 55 -0.69 -13.74 11.11
N SER A 56 -1.07 -14.86 11.73
CA SER A 56 -2.35 -15.53 11.49
C SER A 56 -3.40 -15.30 12.59
N ASN A 57 -3.06 -14.61 13.68
CA ASN A 57 -4.03 -14.28 14.72
C ASN A 57 -5.01 -13.20 14.23
N PRO A 58 -6.31 -13.34 14.47
CA PRO A 58 -7.29 -12.31 14.14
C PRO A 58 -7.03 -11.03 14.91
N HIS A 59 -7.19 -9.89 14.24
CA HIS A 59 -7.24 -8.59 14.88
C HIS A 59 -8.60 -8.35 15.56
N SER A 60 -8.62 -7.50 16.57
CA SER A 60 -9.81 -7.31 17.41
C SER A 60 -10.95 -6.54 16.74
N LEU A 61 -10.65 -5.65 15.79
CA LEU A 61 -11.69 -4.81 15.15
C LEU A 61 -12.38 -5.51 13.97
N ASP A 62 -11.62 -6.06 13.03
CA ASP A 62 -12.19 -6.68 11.82
C ASP A 62 -12.37 -8.20 11.93
N ASN A 63 -11.91 -8.77 13.04
CA ASN A 63 -11.96 -10.22 13.34
C ASN A 63 -11.30 -11.09 12.25
N LEU A 64 -10.37 -10.52 11.49
CA LEU A 64 -9.60 -11.18 10.45
C LEU A 64 -8.10 -11.04 10.70
N SER A 65 -7.35 -12.07 10.34
CA SER A 65 -5.90 -12.05 10.38
C SER A 65 -5.33 -11.08 9.37
N SER A 66 -4.19 -10.44 9.70
CA SER A 66 -3.38 -9.65 8.75
C SER A 66 -2.85 -10.51 7.59
N SER A 67 -2.77 -11.83 7.76
CA SER A 67 -2.40 -12.77 6.70
C SER A 67 -3.45 -12.83 5.57
N ILE A 68 -4.72 -12.54 5.85
CA ILE A 68 -5.78 -12.46 4.84
C ILE A 68 -5.78 -11.06 4.24
N GLU A 69 -5.36 -10.95 2.99
CA GLU A 69 -5.29 -9.68 2.26
C GLU A 69 -6.61 -9.38 1.54
N TYR A 70 -7.20 -10.39 0.89
CA TYR A 70 -8.53 -10.28 0.28
C TYR A 70 -9.47 -11.37 0.80
N ALA A 71 -10.67 -10.96 1.15
CA ALA A 71 -11.83 -11.81 1.39
C ALA A 71 -13.05 -11.03 0.88
N LEU A 72 -13.24 -11.01 -0.44
CA LEU A 72 -14.06 -10.05 -1.16
C LEU A 72 -15.07 -10.75 -2.06
N VAL A 73 -16.30 -10.23 -2.05
CA VAL A 73 -17.34 -10.54 -3.03
C VAL A 73 -17.61 -9.29 -3.85
N ASN A 74 -17.62 -9.45 -5.17
CA ASN A 74 -18.01 -8.40 -6.11
C ASN A 74 -19.37 -8.74 -6.71
N TRP A 75 -20.29 -7.79 -6.64
CA TRP A 75 -21.61 -7.88 -7.26
C TRP A 75 -21.70 -6.88 -8.42
N LYS A 76 -21.59 -7.40 -9.64
CA LYS A 76 -21.82 -6.63 -10.86
C LYS A 76 -23.32 -6.41 -11.05
N MET A 77 -23.83 -5.29 -10.57
CA MET A 77 -25.25 -4.92 -10.66
C MET A 77 -25.63 -4.48 -12.06
N SER A 78 -24.67 -3.86 -12.80
CA SER A 78 -24.82 -3.48 -14.21
C SER A 78 -23.43 -3.37 -14.85
N ASP A 79 -23.35 -3.07 -16.15
CA ASP A 79 -22.08 -2.79 -16.82
C ASP A 79 -21.41 -1.50 -16.33
N LYS A 80 -22.20 -0.61 -15.71
CA LYS A 80 -21.71 0.67 -15.19
C LYS A 80 -21.43 0.66 -13.69
N PHE A 81 -21.91 -0.34 -12.95
CA PHE A 81 -21.80 -0.35 -11.50
C PHE A 81 -21.52 -1.73 -10.93
N THR A 82 -20.48 -1.81 -10.10
CA THR A 82 -20.12 -2.98 -9.31
C THR A 82 -20.01 -2.59 -7.84
N LEU A 83 -20.64 -3.37 -6.95
CA LEU A 83 -20.50 -3.27 -5.51
C LEU A 83 -19.51 -4.31 -5.01
N ASN A 84 -18.51 -3.88 -4.26
CA ASN A 84 -17.50 -4.71 -3.60
C ASN A 84 -17.79 -4.73 -2.10
N VAL A 85 -17.81 -5.92 -1.49
CA VAL A 85 -18.08 -6.10 -0.05
C VAL A 85 -17.10 -7.10 0.53
N GLY A 86 -16.42 -6.72 1.61
CA GLY A 86 -15.47 -7.57 2.32
C GLY A 86 -14.12 -6.89 2.55
N LYS A 87 -13.09 -7.71 2.87
CA LYS A 87 -11.72 -7.21 3.04
C LYS A 87 -11.07 -7.03 1.67
N GLN A 88 -10.59 -5.82 1.42
CA GLN A 88 -10.10 -5.37 0.13
C GLN A 88 -8.99 -4.33 0.31
N ASP A 89 -8.24 -4.04 -0.75
CA ASP A 89 -7.30 -2.93 -0.78
C ASP A 89 -8.01 -1.59 -0.58
N ILE A 90 -7.37 -0.66 0.11
CA ILE A 90 -7.81 0.73 0.15
C ILE A 90 -7.68 1.30 -1.26
N ALA A 91 -8.69 1.99 -1.75
CA ALA A 91 -8.72 2.57 -3.10
C ALA A 91 -7.80 3.80 -3.23
N LEU A 92 -6.55 3.70 -2.78
CA LEU A 92 -5.55 4.74 -2.94
C LEU A 92 -5.19 4.93 -4.42
N GLY A 93 -4.76 6.13 -4.78
CA GLY A 93 -4.08 6.39 -6.04
C GLY A 93 -2.63 5.90 -5.97
N GLY A 94 -1.88 6.15 -7.05
CA GLY A 94 -0.49 5.71 -7.15
C GLY A 94 -0.34 4.36 -7.84
N TYR A 95 0.84 4.14 -8.39
CA TYR A 95 1.18 2.90 -9.10
C TYR A 95 2.04 1.98 -8.27
N GLU A 96 2.95 2.48 -7.44
CA GLU A 96 3.71 1.64 -6.51
C GLU A 96 2.81 0.77 -5.62
N TYR A 97 1.71 1.36 -5.16
CA TYR A 97 0.70 0.67 -4.36
C TYR A 97 -0.11 -0.36 -5.19
N TYR A 98 -0.38 -0.03 -6.45
CA TYR A 98 -1.32 -0.77 -7.30
C TYR A 98 -0.68 -1.88 -8.12
N VAL A 99 0.57 -1.72 -8.57
CA VAL A 99 1.25 -2.75 -9.36
C VAL A 99 1.41 -4.04 -8.57
N ASN A 100 1.51 -5.16 -9.29
CA ASN A 100 1.73 -6.44 -8.62
C ASN A 100 2.96 -6.36 -7.73
N ALA A 101 2.77 -6.68 -6.46
CA ALA A 101 3.82 -6.61 -5.44
C ALA A 101 5.12 -7.38 -5.79
N ILE A 102 5.05 -8.39 -6.66
CA ILE A 102 6.23 -9.10 -7.18
C ILE A 102 7.15 -8.16 -7.96
N LYS A 103 6.60 -7.12 -8.61
CA LYS A 103 7.36 -6.14 -9.39
C LYS A 103 7.98 -5.04 -8.54
N VAL A 104 7.59 -4.90 -7.28
CA VAL A 104 8.15 -3.92 -6.35
C VAL A 104 9.24 -4.59 -5.53
N ARG A 105 10.49 -4.14 -5.67
CA ARG A 105 11.64 -4.71 -4.97
C ARG A 105 11.64 -4.27 -3.51
N GLU A 106 11.45 -2.98 -3.29
CA GLU A 106 11.32 -2.35 -1.99
C GLU A 106 10.30 -1.21 -2.10
N TYR A 107 9.39 -1.11 -1.16
CA TYR A 107 8.38 -0.04 -1.12
C TYR A 107 8.97 1.27 -0.58
N SER A 108 8.32 2.40 -0.93
CA SER A 108 8.49 3.65 -0.19
C SER A 108 8.02 3.49 1.26
N GLU A 109 8.60 4.23 2.20
CA GLU A 109 8.16 4.21 3.62
C GLU A 109 6.68 4.52 3.76
N PHE A 110 6.14 5.41 2.92
CA PHE A 110 4.71 5.71 2.90
C PHE A 110 3.88 4.45 2.63
N ASN A 111 4.19 3.70 1.57
CA ASN A 111 3.43 2.51 1.19
C ASN A 111 3.71 1.29 2.08
N ASP A 112 4.90 1.19 2.66
CA ASP A 112 5.26 0.11 3.58
C ASP A 112 4.57 0.23 4.93
N ASN A 113 4.30 1.47 5.38
CA ASN A 113 3.69 1.77 6.68
C ASN A 113 2.19 2.09 6.62
N ILE A 114 1.48 1.76 5.54
CA ILE A 114 0.03 1.88 5.50
C ILE A 114 -0.65 0.52 5.70
N SER A 115 -1.83 0.54 6.32
CA SER A 115 -2.67 -0.65 6.48
C SER A 115 -3.44 -0.92 5.19
N CYS A 116 -2.82 -1.63 4.23
CA CYS A 116 -3.27 -1.76 2.85
C CYS A 116 -4.64 -2.41 2.67
N TYR A 117 -5.00 -3.38 3.51
CA TYR A 117 -6.21 -4.22 3.30
C TYR A 117 -7.16 -4.06 4.47
N GLN A 118 -8.37 -3.57 4.18
CA GLN A 118 -9.37 -3.23 5.19
C GLN A 118 -10.74 -3.80 4.84
N ALA A 119 -11.51 -4.17 5.86
CA ALA A 119 -12.89 -4.60 5.70
C ALA A 119 -13.82 -3.41 5.46
N GLY A 120 -14.73 -3.55 4.50
CA GLY A 120 -15.71 -2.51 4.17
C GLY A 120 -16.39 -2.71 2.83
N VAL A 121 -16.81 -1.60 2.22
CA VAL A 121 -17.56 -1.60 0.97
C VAL A 121 -16.99 -0.59 -0.02
N ALA A 122 -17.10 -0.89 -1.32
CA ALA A 122 -16.77 0.05 -2.38
C ALA A 122 -17.76 -0.05 -3.54
N GLY A 123 -18.21 1.11 -4.04
CA GLY A 123 -18.93 1.25 -5.28
C GLY A 123 -17.97 1.64 -6.41
N ARG A 124 -17.92 0.85 -7.47
CA ARG A 124 -17.11 1.13 -8.67
C ARG A 124 -18.03 1.53 -9.81
N PHE A 125 -17.83 2.72 -10.36
CA PHE A 125 -18.65 3.33 -11.40
C PHE A 125 -17.84 3.48 -12.68
N ASN A 126 -18.16 2.71 -13.71
CA ASN A 126 -17.61 2.88 -15.04
C ASN A 126 -18.32 4.07 -15.72
N LEU A 127 -17.73 5.26 -15.61
CA LEU A 127 -18.27 6.48 -16.20
C LEU A 127 -18.18 6.48 -17.73
N SER A 128 -17.10 5.86 -18.25
CA SER A 128 -16.85 5.61 -19.66
C SER A 128 -15.87 4.43 -19.79
N PRO A 129 -15.59 3.90 -21.01
CA PRO A 129 -14.54 2.90 -21.19
C PRO A 129 -13.15 3.34 -20.71
N ALA A 130 -12.91 4.64 -20.62
CA ALA A 130 -11.62 5.22 -20.22
C ALA A 130 -11.64 5.84 -18.81
N ASN A 131 -12.78 5.85 -18.10
CA ASN A 131 -12.89 6.52 -16.81
C ASN A 131 -13.68 5.69 -15.80
N GLU A 132 -13.06 5.43 -14.66
CA GLU A 132 -13.68 4.78 -13.51
C GLU A 132 -13.63 5.71 -12.29
N LEU A 133 -14.72 5.75 -11.53
CA LEU A 133 -14.78 6.37 -10.21
C LEU A 133 -15.05 5.29 -9.16
N VAL A 134 -14.27 5.27 -8.10
CA VAL A 134 -14.46 4.39 -6.94
C VAL A 134 -14.80 5.23 -5.72
N LEU A 135 -15.90 4.90 -5.07
CA LEU A 135 -16.28 5.43 -3.77
C LEU A 135 -16.19 4.30 -2.75
N GLN A 136 -15.31 4.44 -1.77
CA GLN A 136 -15.02 3.38 -0.81
C GLN A 136 -15.18 3.88 0.63
N VAL A 137 -15.75 3.04 1.49
CA VAL A 137 -15.75 3.20 2.94
C VAL A 137 -15.30 1.88 3.56
N VAL A 138 -14.18 1.93 4.25
CA VAL A 138 -13.57 0.75 4.92
C VAL A 138 -13.16 1.13 6.34
N ASN A 139 -12.84 0.16 7.18
CA ASN A 139 -12.18 0.44 8.44
C ASN A 139 -10.87 1.19 8.18
N ASN A 140 -10.48 2.10 9.06
CA ASN A 140 -9.20 2.80 8.93
C ASN A 140 -8.02 2.02 9.56
N ARG A 141 -8.31 0.88 10.21
CA ARG A 141 -7.37 -0.05 10.83
C ARG A 141 -8.02 -1.42 11.00
N SER A 142 -7.26 -2.46 11.25
CA SER A 142 -7.76 -3.83 11.46
C SER A 142 -7.92 -4.18 12.94
N GLY A 143 -7.07 -3.61 13.82
CA GLY A 143 -7.09 -3.84 15.26
C GLY A 143 -7.58 -2.66 16.09
N GLU A 144 -7.66 -2.81 17.41
CA GLU A 144 -7.88 -1.70 18.34
C GLU A 144 -6.67 -0.75 18.34
N ASN A 145 -6.77 0.36 19.07
CA ASN A 145 -5.73 1.39 19.06
C ASN A 145 -4.38 0.88 19.58
N ASP A 146 -4.38 0.01 20.60
CA ASP A 146 -3.16 -0.57 21.18
C ASP A 146 -2.49 -1.60 20.26
N GLU A 147 -3.24 -2.17 19.32
CA GLU A 147 -2.71 -3.04 18.25
C GLU A 147 -2.19 -2.24 17.04
N THR A 148 -2.59 -0.97 16.92
CA THR A 148 -2.36 -0.14 15.74
C THR A 148 -1.25 0.87 15.97
N TYR A 149 -1.28 1.57 17.11
CA TYR A 149 -0.32 2.63 17.42
C TYR A 149 0.78 2.10 18.32
N LEU A 150 2.03 2.39 17.98
CA LEU A 150 3.23 1.89 18.65
C LEU A 150 3.20 2.13 20.20
N TYR A 151 2.63 3.24 20.63
CA TYR A 151 2.51 3.59 22.05
C TYR A 151 1.07 3.81 22.51
N GLY A 152 0.09 3.19 21.80
CA GLY A 152 -1.33 3.39 22.07
C GLY A 152 -1.81 4.82 21.79
N LEU A 153 -2.95 5.20 22.37
CA LEU A 153 -3.45 6.58 22.28
C LEU A 153 -2.73 7.51 23.28
N PRO A 154 -2.39 8.73 22.87
CA PRO A 154 -1.87 9.74 23.80
C PRO A 154 -2.85 10.04 24.93
N GLN A 155 -2.34 10.45 26.10
CA GLN A 155 -3.16 10.79 27.26
C GLN A 155 -4.20 11.87 26.90
N GLY A 156 -5.45 11.65 27.27
CA GLY A 156 -6.57 12.57 26.99
C GLY A 156 -7.11 12.52 25.56
N VAL A 157 -6.66 11.58 24.75
CA VAL A 157 -7.21 11.33 23.41
C VAL A 157 -8.13 10.12 23.48
N GLU A 158 -9.42 10.35 23.17
CA GLU A 158 -10.43 9.30 23.15
C GLU A 158 -10.45 8.55 21.79
N LYS A 159 -10.79 7.28 21.82
CA LYS A 159 -10.90 6.47 20.60
C LYS A 159 -12.04 6.94 19.70
N ALA A 160 -11.82 6.86 18.38
CA ALA A 160 -12.88 7.12 17.41
C ALA A 160 -14.05 6.16 17.61
N LYS A 161 -15.29 6.69 17.65
CA LYS A 161 -16.50 5.87 17.74
C LYS A 161 -16.78 5.11 16.43
N VAL A 162 -16.38 5.70 15.31
CA VAL A 162 -16.57 5.13 13.96
C VAL A 162 -15.22 5.18 13.22
N PRO A 163 -14.36 4.15 13.39
CA PRO A 163 -13.01 4.14 12.83
C PRO A 163 -13.01 3.76 11.34
N VAL A 164 -13.53 4.64 10.48
CA VAL A 164 -13.62 4.41 9.04
C VAL A 164 -12.72 5.36 8.25
N LEU A 165 -12.32 4.90 7.08
CA LEU A 165 -11.65 5.66 6.02
C LEU A 165 -12.58 5.72 4.82
N SER A 166 -12.93 6.92 4.38
CA SER A 166 -13.69 7.17 3.17
C SER A 166 -12.76 7.65 2.07
N THR A 167 -12.82 7.03 0.91
CA THR A 167 -11.96 7.35 -0.22
C THR A 167 -12.77 7.58 -1.48
N VAL A 168 -12.40 8.61 -2.22
CA VAL A 168 -12.80 8.85 -3.61
C VAL A 168 -11.57 8.63 -4.47
N ASN A 169 -11.65 7.69 -5.42
CA ASN A 169 -10.56 7.40 -6.35
C ASN A 169 -11.08 7.52 -7.78
N TRP A 170 -10.33 8.20 -8.63
CA TRP A 170 -10.58 8.30 -10.06
C TRP A 170 -9.43 7.66 -10.83
N ASN A 171 -9.79 6.82 -11.81
CA ASN A 171 -8.87 6.17 -12.72
C ASN A 171 -9.19 6.58 -14.15
N GLY A 172 -8.19 7.08 -14.88
CA GLY A 172 -8.32 7.53 -16.26
C GLY A 172 -7.33 6.85 -17.19
N LEU A 173 -7.78 6.53 -18.41
CA LEU A 173 -6.99 5.92 -19.47
C LEU A 173 -6.96 6.86 -20.68
N PHE A 174 -5.77 7.14 -21.23
CA PHE A 174 -5.56 8.10 -22.31
C PHE A 174 -4.59 7.54 -23.35
N PHE A 175 -4.68 8.04 -24.59
CA PHE A 175 -3.75 7.71 -25.68
C PHE A 175 -3.64 6.19 -25.92
N ASP A 176 -4.79 5.53 -26.15
CA ASP A 176 -4.87 4.07 -26.30
C ASP A 176 -4.26 3.30 -25.10
N ASN A 177 -4.52 3.80 -23.90
CA ASN A 177 -4.01 3.30 -22.61
C ASN A 177 -2.50 3.47 -22.39
N ALA A 178 -1.80 4.20 -23.25
CA ALA A 178 -0.38 4.48 -23.06
C ALA A 178 -0.11 5.37 -21.84
N VAL A 179 -1.07 6.21 -21.45
CA VAL A 179 -1.04 7.02 -20.22
C VAL A 179 -2.23 6.64 -19.36
N GLN A 180 -1.96 6.30 -18.10
CA GLN A 180 -2.99 5.97 -17.14
C GLN A 180 -2.80 6.83 -15.90
N LEU A 181 -3.88 7.32 -15.33
CA LEU A 181 -3.90 8.17 -14.14
C LEU A 181 -4.68 7.49 -13.03
N ARG A 182 -4.19 7.58 -11.78
CA ARG A 182 -4.84 7.05 -10.58
C ARG A 182 -4.74 8.08 -9.47
N TYR A 183 -5.81 8.81 -9.21
CA TYR A 183 -5.84 9.88 -8.22
C TYR A 183 -6.85 9.56 -7.14
N ALA A 184 -6.49 9.79 -5.87
CA ALA A 184 -7.41 9.58 -4.77
C ALA A 184 -7.30 10.66 -3.70
N ALA A 185 -8.42 10.88 -3.03
CA ALA A 185 -8.52 11.66 -1.80
C ALA A 185 -9.23 10.81 -0.74
N SER A 186 -8.62 10.72 0.43
CA SER A 186 -9.15 9.94 1.56
C SER A 186 -9.29 10.80 2.80
N TYR A 187 -10.35 10.52 3.55
CA TYR A 187 -10.61 11.11 4.86
C TYR A 187 -10.98 10.01 5.87
N GLY A 188 -10.40 10.09 7.06
CA GLY A 188 -10.73 9.17 8.15
C GLY A 188 -10.59 9.82 9.51
N GLN A 189 -11.24 9.26 10.52
CA GLN A 189 -11.09 9.67 11.91
C GLN A 189 -10.25 8.62 12.65
N LEU A 190 -9.02 8.98 13.01
CA LEU A 190 -8.06 8.10 13.70
C LEU A 190 -8.40 7.94 15.19
N ALA A 191 -8.79 9.05 15.83
CA ALA A 191 -9.30 9.11 17.20
C ALA A 191 -10.25 10.32 17.31
N GLU A 192 -10.88 10.54 18.45
CA GLU A 192 -11.78 11.68 18.62
C GLU A 192 -11.02 13.00 18.42
N GLY A 193 -11.49 13.82 17.46
CA GLY A 193 -10.83 15.07 17.06
C GLY A 193 -9.49 14.90 16.33
N LYS A 194 -9.09 13.65 15.98
CA LYS A 194 -7.85 13.35 15.25
C LYS A 194 -8.17 12.77 13.88
N ASN A 195 -8.10 13.60 12.85
CA ASN A 195 -8.46 13.23 11.48
C ASN A 195 -7.24 12.91 10.63
N LEU A 196 -7.44 12.07 9.63
CA LEU A 196 -6.54 11.77 8.53
C LEU A 196 -7.07 12.41 7.26
N TYR A 197 -6.22 13.10 6.53
CA TYR A 197 -6.40 13.52 5.13
C TYR A 197 -5.25 12.93 4.33
N CYS A 198 -5.56 12.22 3.25
CA CYS A 198 -4.57 11.63 2.38
C CYS A 198 -4.90 11.92 0.92
N PHE A 199 -3.91 12.37 0.15
CA PHE A 199 -4.01 12.64 -1.29
C PHE A 199 -2.93 11.87 -2.00
N THR A 200 -3.30 11.16 -3.05
CA THR A 200 -2.38 10.37 -3.87
C THR A 200 -2.64 10.63 -5.34
N ALA A 201 -1.58 10.74 -6.13
CA ALA A 201 -1.65 10.94 -7.56
C ALA A 201 -0.60 10.08 -8.25
N GLY A 202 -1.05 9.10 -9.02
CA GLY A 202 -0.19 8.22 -9.81
C GLY A 202 -0.36 8.46 -11.30
N ASN A 203 0.75 8.53 -12.00
CA ASN A 203 0.81 8.74 -13.43
C ASN A 203 1.74 7.70 -14.03
N ILE A 204 1.25 6.83 -14.90
CA ILE A 204 2.07 5.85 -15.60
C ILE A 204 2.03 6.08 -17.09
N TYR A 205 3.17 5.92 -17.72
CA TYR A 205 3.32 5.76 -19.16
C TYR A 205 3.76 4.33 -19.45
N GLU A 206 2.99 3.62 -20.27
CA GLU A 206 3.28 2.26 -20.69
C GLU A 206 3.10 2.14 -22.20
N LYS A 207 4.20 2.05 -22.94
CA LYS A 207 4.17 1.85 -24.39
C LYS A 207 5.44 1.17 -24.89
N GLY A 208 5.28 0.09 -25.63
CA GLY A 208 6.38 -0.68 -26.19
C GLY A 208 7.29 -1.25 -25.10
N PRO A 209 8.60 -0.99 -25.15
CA PRO A 209 9.53 -1.53 -24.15
C PRO A 209 9.60 -0.71 -22.84
N VAL A 210 8.89 0.41 -22.74
CA VAL A 210 9.01 1.38 -21.65
C VAL A 210 7.78 1.32 -20.75
N ILE A 211 8.02 1.19 -19.44
CA ILE A 211 7.04 1.49 -18.39
C ILE A 211 7.70 2.49 -17.45
N ALA A 212 7.05 3.63 -17.24
CA ALA A 212 7.54 4.63 -16.30
C ALA A 212 6.38 5.22 -15.50
N TYR A 213 6.52 5.32 -14.18
CA TYR A 213 5.51 5.99 -13.38
C TYR A 213 6.11 7.01 -12.39
N VAL A 214 5.25 7.96 -12.05
CA VAL A 214 5.52 8.94 -10.98
C VAL A 214 4.32 8.96 -10.06
N ASP A 215 4.57 8.71 -8.78
CA ASP A 215 3.58 8.82 -7.71
C ASP A 215 3.91 10.00 -6.80
N LEU A 216 2.88 10.74 -6.44
CA LEU A 216 2.91 11.79 -5.42
C LEU A 216 1.93 11.42 -4.33
N MET A 217 2.38 11.40 -3.09
CA MET A 217 1.57 11.04 -1.93
C MET A 217 1.78 12.08 -0.83
N TYR A 218 0.67 12.55 -0.27
CA TYR A 218 0.67 13.49 0.84
C TYR A 218 -0.38 13.05 1.87
N SER A 219 0.00 12.99 3.14
CA SER A 219 -0.96 12.80 4.20
C SER A 219 -0.74 13.77 5.36
N ARG A 220 -1.85 14.13 6.00
CA ARG A 220 -1.89 14.93 7.21
C ARG A 220 -2.73 14.20 8.24
N GLU A 221 -2.12 13.87 9.36
CA GLU A 221 -2.62 12.89 10.31
C GLU A 221 -2.69 13.49 11.71
N GLY A 222 -3.87 13.46 12.32
CA GLY A 222 -4.05 13.91 13.70
C GLY A 222 -3.29 13.06 14.71
N LEU A 223 -3.07 11.77 14.37
CA LEU A 223 -2.17 10.82 15.03
C LEU A 223 -1.24 10.23 13.99
N ASP A 224 -0.03 9.88 14.38
CA ASP A 224 0.96 9.21 13.53
C ASP A 224 0.54 7.76 13.27
N SER A 225 -0.29 7.56 12.26
CA SER A 225 -0.81 6.24 11.90
C SER A 225 0.23 5.35 11.21
N LYS A 226 1.31 5.93 10.69
CA LYS A 226 2.44 5.22 10.09
C LYS A 226 3.50 4.81 11.11
N GLY A 227 3.50 5.44 12.29
CA GLY A 227 4.44 5.15 13.36
C GLY A 227 5.85 5.71 13.17
N ILE A 228 6.18 6.28 12.00
CA ILE A 228 7.55 6.68 11.64
C ILE A 228 8.12 7.74 12.60
N ILE A 229 7.35 8.79 12.90
CA ILE A 229 7.80 9.85 13.81
C ILE A 229 7.78 9.35 15.25
N SER A 230 6.77 8.57 15.63
CA SER A 230 6.65 7.97 16.95
C SER A 230 7.85 7.06 17.26
N ASP A 231 8.28 6.25 16.30
CA ASP A 231 9.43 5.36 16.43
C ASP A 231 10.75 6.15 16.61
N LEU A 232 10.95 7.21 15.84
CA LEU A 232 12.14 8.05 15.92
C LEU A 232 12.30 8.74 17.29
N GLN A 233 11.21 9.14 17.93
CA GLN A 233 11.24 9.93 19.18
C GLN A 233 10.98 9.09 20.41
N GLY A 234 10.32 7.93 20.29
CA GLY A 234 9.98 7.09 21.42
C GLY A 234 11.16 6.72 22.32
N PRO A 235 12.29 6.26 21.77
CA PRO A 235 13.46 5.91 22.60
C PRO A 235 14.09 7.08 23.37
N VAL A 236 13.84 8.31 22.95
CA VAL A 236 14.43 9.53 23.56
C VAL A 236 13.55 10.13 24.64
N LEU A 237 12.25 9.80 24.63
CA LEU A 237 11.29 10.33 25.59
C LEU A 237 11.28 9.50 26.88
N SER A 238 11.22 10.17 28.02
CA SER A 238 11.04 9.51 29.32
C SER A 238 9.69 8.81 29.48
N ALA A 239 8.70 9.24 28.72
CA ALA A 239 7.37 8.64 28.61
C ALA A 239 6.98 8.61 27.12
N PRO A 240 7.31 7.52 26.40
CA PRO A 240 6.97 7.38 24.97
C PRO A 240 5.47 7.52 24.74
N SER A 241 5.10 8.22 23.67
CA SER A 241 3.70 8.38 23.25
C SER A 241 3.61 8.47 21.73
N THR A 242 2.49 8.05 21.17
CA THR A 242 2.21 8.20 19.74
C THR A 242 2.22 9.69 19.37
N ALA A 243 2.99 10.04 18.35
CA ALA A 243 3.08 11.40 17.86
C ALA A 243 1.73 11.90 17.34
N GLN A 244 1.47 13.18 17.55
CA GLN A 244 0.27 13.82 17.04
C GLN A 244 0.66 14.86 15.99
N HIS A 245 -0.30 15.16 15.08
CA HIS A 245 -0.10 16.17 14.04
C HIS A 245 1.02 15.83 13.05
N ALA A 246 1.13 14.55 12.67
CA ALA A 246 2.09 14.08 11.67
C ALA A 246 1.73 14.53 10.26
N GLU A 247 2.76 14.78 9.44
CA GLU A 247 2.64 15.15 8.04
C GLU A 247 3.68 14.38 7.23
N TYR A 248 3.24 13.76 6.13
CA TYR A 248 4.07 12.96 5.25
C TYR A 248 3.96 13.41 3.80
N PHE A 249 5.08 13.48 3.13
CA PHE A 249 5.16 13.72 1.69
C PHE A 249 6.12 12.73 1.06
N THR A 250 5.67 12.06 0.01
CA THR A 250 6.47 11.07 -0.72
C THR A 250 6.31 11.26 -2.22
N THR A 251 7.42 11.20 -2.92
CA THR A 251 7.48 11.09 -4.38
C THR A 251 8.19 9.81 -4.74
N VAL A 252 7.60 9.01 -5.61
CA VAL A 252 8.22 7.80 -6.17
C VAL A 252 8.31 7.95 -7.68
N VAL A 253 9.46 7.62 -8.24
CA VAL A 253 9.69 7.54 -9.68
C VAL A 253 10.18 6.14 -10.01
N ASN A 254 9.59 5.51 -11.01
CA ASN A 254 10.01 4.21 -11.51
C ASN A 254 10.20 4.26 -13.02
N PHE A 255 11.18 3.52 -13.51
CA PHE A 255 11.47 3.36 -14.93
C PHE A 255 11.90 1.93 -15.22
N ASP A 256 11.12 1.26 -16.05
CA ASP A 256 11.41 -0.06 -16.59
C ASP A 256 11.69 0.03 -18.08
N TYR A 257 12.75 -0.60 -18.53
CA TYR A 257 13.08 -0.68 -19.94
C TYR A 257 13.40 -2.13 -20.36
N ARG A 258 12.52 -2.70 -21.18
CA ARG A 258 12.67 -4.02 -21.74
C ARG A 258 13.69 -3.99 -22.89
N ILE A 259 14.98 -4.12 -22.55
CA ILE A 259 16.11 -4.08 -23.50
C ILE A 259 16.01 -5.22 -24.52
N HIS A 260 15.57 -6.39 -24.08
CA HIS A 260 15.41 -7.61 -24.87
C HIS A 260 14.21 -8.39 -24.31
N PRO A 261 13.50 -9.24 -25.07
CA PRO A 261 12.39 -10.04 -24.53
C PRO A 261 12.69 -10.79 -23.21
N ASN A 262 13.96 -11.12 -22.97
CA ASN A 262 14.41 -11.81 -21.75
C ASN A 262 15.07 -10.89 -20.73
N TRP A 263 15.34 -9.62 -21.04
CA TRP A 263 16.08 -8.71 -20.17
C TRP A 263 15.36 -7.39 -19.96
N ASN A 264 15.28 -6.96 -18.72
CA ASN A 264 14.70 -5.70 -18.30
C ASN A 264 15.69 -4.94 -17.40
N LEU A 265 15.76 -3.63 -17.59
CA LEU A 265 16.38 -2.71 -16.65
C LEU A 265 15.28 -2.09 -15.80
N TYR A 266 15.41 -2.21 -14.48
CA TYR A 266 14.53 -1.60 -13.50
C TYR A 266 15.29 -0.54 -12.72
N LEU A 267 14.77 0.68 -12.69
CA LEU A 267 15.28 1.80 -11.91
C LEU A 267 14.12 2.38 -11.09
N LYS A 268 14.36 2.64 -9.81
CA LYS A 268 13.38 3.29 -8.95
C LYS A 268 14.06 4.26 -8.01
N GLY A 269 13.41 5.38 -7.74
CA GLY A 269 13.81 6.36 -6.73
C GLY A 269 12.61 6.80 -5.90
N ALA A 270 12.84 7.05 -4.62
CA ALA A 270 11.87 7.67 -3.74
C ALA A 270 12.51 8.81 -2.95
N TYR A 271 11.76 9.88 -2.76
CA TYR A 271 12.07 10.97 -1.85
C TYR A 271 10.92 11.16 -0.88
N GLU A 272 11.23 11.13 0.42
CA GLU A 272 10.21 11.11 1.47
C GLU A 272 10.55 12.10 2.58
N ARG A 273 9.51 12.73 3.14
CA ARG A 273 9.62 13.64 4.27
C ARG A 273 8.55 13.30 5.30
N ALA A 274 8.97 13.26 6.57
CA ALA A 274 8.10 13.13 7.72
C ALA A 274 8.31 14.31 8.66
N GLY A 275 7.22 14.93 9.10
CA GLY A 275 7.28 16.10 9.98
C GLY A 275 6.04 16.25 10.84
N ILE A 276 6.10 17.18 11.77
CA ILE A 276 5.01 17.62 12.65
C ILE A 276 4.51 18.98 12.18
N TYR A 277 3.23 19.08 11.79
CA TYR A 277 2.66 20.34 11.29
C TYR A 277 2.18 21.30 12.40
N LYS A 278 2.02 20.80 13.63
CA LYS A 278 1.58 21.60 14.78
C LYS A 278 2.21 21.04 16.07
N THR A 279 2.90 21.90 16.82
CA THR A 279 3.48 21.55 18.14
C THR A 279 2.43 20.98 19.09
N ASN A 280 2.78 19.92 19.78
CA ASN A 280 2.02 19.32 20.87
C ASN A 280 2.97 18.71 21.91
N GLY A 281 2.88 19.16 23.13
CA GLY A 281 3.65 18.58 24.24
C GLY A 281 5.12 18.31 23.89
N HIS A 282 5.47 17.06 23.63
CA HIS A 282 6.84 16.61 23.37
C HIS A 282 7.30 16.75 21.91
N PHE A 283 6.36 17.00 20.99
CA PHE A 283 6.67 17.08 19.55
C PHE A 283 6.55 18.52 19.07
N GLU A 284 7.66 19.13 18.70
CA GLU A 284 7.67 20.47 18.13
C GLU A 284 7.33 20.43 16.64
N LYS A 285 6.73 21.51 16.13
CA LYS A 285 6.51 21.67 14.70
C LYS A 285 7.84 21.70 13.96
N GLY A 286 7.99 20.87 12.93
CA GLY A 286 9.21 20.83 12.12
C GLY A 286 9.35 19.55 11.31
N LEU A 287 10.43 19.48 10.55
CA LEU A 287 10.85 18.31 9.80
C LEU A 287 11.61 17.37 10.75
N TYR A 288 11.22 16.10 10.77
CA TYR A 288 11.83 15.08 11.63
C TYR A 288 12.71 14.11 10.84
N ARG A 289 12.31 13.79 9.60
CA ARG A 289 13.03 12.86 8.77
C ARG A 289 12.95 13.25 7.30
N THR A 290 14.04 13.02 6.58
CA THR A 290 14.10 13.00 5.12
C THR A 290 14.79 11.73 4.69
N THR A 291 14.18 10.98 3.77
CA THR A 291 14.71 9.70 3.29
C THR A 291 14.84 9.75 1.76
N TRP A 292 15.90 9.15 1.26
CA TRP A 292 16.12 8.88 -0.16
C TRP A 292 16.31 7.38 -0.33
N ASN A 293 15.59 6.81 -1.28
CA ASN A 293 15.77 5.43 -1.72
C ASN A 293 16.12 5.43 -3.20
N ALA A 294 17.09 4.64 -3.60
CA ALA A 294 17.46 4.44 -5.00
C ALA A 294 17.72 2.96 -5.24
N GLN A 295 17.09 2.42 -6.26
CA GLN A 295 17.16 1.02 -6.64
C GLN A 295 17.53 0.93 -8.12
N ALA A 296 18.47 0.04 -8.43
CA ALA A 296 18.81 -0.36 -9.79
C ALA A 296 18.87 -1.88 -9.85
N CYS A 297 18.23 -2.48 -10.83
CA CYS A 297 18.14 -3.91 -10.93
C CYS A 297 18.14 -4.35 -12.39
N VAL A 298 18.82 -5.45 -12.69
CA VAL A 298 18.72 -6.16 -13.96
C VAL A 298 17.86 -7.39 -13.75
N GLU A 299 16.83 -7.53 -14.54
CA GLU A 299 15.88 -8.64 -14.47
C GLU A 299 16.05 -9.56 -15.67
N TYR A 300 16.11 -10.85 -15.42
CA TYR A 300 16.17 -11.88 -16.44
C TYR A 300 14.94 -12.77 -16.41
N PHE A 301 14.26 -12.88 -17.55
CA PHE A 301 13.10 -13.72 -17.76
C PHE A 301 13.52 -14.97 -18.57
N PRO A 302 13.76 -16.11 -17.92
CA PRO A 302 14.24 -17.32 -18.59
C PRO A 302 13.21 -17.89 -19.57
N MET A 303 11.93 -17.67 -19.32
CA MET A 303 10.81 -18.15 -20.13
C MET A 303 9.93 -17.00 -20.61
N ARG A 304 9.73 -16.86 -21.92
CA ARG A 304 9.00 -15.73 -22.54
C ARG A 304 7.53 -15.57 -22.10
N ASN A 305 6.88 -16.66 -21.74
CA ASN A 305 5.45 -16.69 -21.38
C ASN A 305 5.23 -17.02 -19.90
N SER A 306 6.19 -16.74 -19.05
CA SER A 306 6.16 -17.01 -17.62
C SER A 306 6.42 -15.73 -16.84
N GLU A 307 5.81 -15.62 -15.68
CA GLU A 307 6.13 -14.57 -14.69
C GLU A 307 7.38 -14.90 -13.87
N LEU A 308 8.07 -16.02 -14.18
CA LEU A 308 9.34 -16.33 -13.57
C LEU A 308 10.38 -15.31 -13.99
N LEU A 309 10.96 -14.65 -12.99
CA LEU A 309 12.05 -13.72 -13.20
C LEU A 309 13.16 -13.94 -12.16
N LEU A 310 14.39 -13.74 -12.57
CA LEU A 310 15.58 -13.65 -11.74
C LEU A 310 16.06 -12.20 -11.77
N PHE A 311 16.59 -11.70 -10.68
CA PHE A 311 17.07 -10.31 -10.61
C PHE A 311 18.29 -10.18 -9.70
N ALA A 312 19.12 -9.19 -10.00
CA ALA A 312 20.25 -8.76 -9.19
C ALA A 312 20.37 -7.23 -9.19
#